data_0e32ff16179bb9a51a7d8ea9de6293b4
#
_entry.id   0e32ff16179bb9a51a7d8ea9de6293b4
#
_cell.length_a   1.000
_cell.length_b   1.000
_cell.length_c   1.000
_cell.angle_alpha   90.00
_cell.angle_beta   90.00
_cell.angle_gamma   90.00
#
_symmetry.space_group_name_H-M   'P 1'
#
loop_
_entity.id
_entity.type
_entity.pdbx_description
1 polymer ?
#
loop_
_entity_poly.entity_id
_entity_poly.type
_entity_poly.pdbx_seq_one_letter_code
_entity_poly.pdbx_strand_id
1 'polypeptide(L)'
;MDNPVNKYKAFKPINLKDRQWPSKVINQAPTWCSVDLRDGNQALIEPMGSERKDRMFTLLCKLGFKEIEVGFPSASQTDFDFVRSLIEDKKIPSDVNIQVLTQSRNELIEKIGRAHV
;
A
#
# COMPACT_ATOMS: atom_id res chain seq x y z
N MET A 1 -28.37 -10.50 -4.52
CA MET A 1 -27.41 -9.60 -5.23
C MET A 1 -26.73 -10.42 -6.29
N ASP A 2 -26.76 -9.97 -7.54
CA ASP A 2 -26.03 -10.64 -8.60
C ASP A 2 -24.51 -10.52 -8.36
N ASN A 3 -23.80 -11.62 -8.57
CA ASN A 3 -22.35 -11.62 -8.42
C ASN A 3 -21.74 -10.64 -9.43
N PRO A 4 -21.04 -9.57 -8.99
CA PRO A 4 -20.50 -8.54 -9.88
C PRO A 4 -19.51 -9.10 -10.90
N VAL A 5 -18.89 -10.25 -10.65
CA VAL A 5 -17.99 -10.94 -11.59
C VAL A 5 -18.71 -11.29 -12.89
N ASN A 6 -20.00 -11.62 -12.83
CA ASN A 6 -20.81 -11.96 -14.01
C ASN A 6 -21.14 -10.75 -14.89
N LYS A 7 -20.93 -9.53 -14.39
CA LYS A 7 -21.20 -8.27 -15.09
C LYS A 7 -20.14 -7.95 -16.15
N TYR A 8 -18.93 -8.44 -15.97
CA TYR A 8 -17.79 -8.13 -16.80
C TYR A 8 -17.39 -9.31 -17.68
N LYS A 9 -17.17 -9.06 -18.96
CA LYS A 9 -16.64 -10.05 -19.89
C LYS A 9 -15.13 -9.80 -20.08
N ALA A 10 -14.37 -10.89 -20.18
CA ALA A 10 -12.96 -10.80 -20.50
C ALA A 10 -12.76 -10.05 -21.83
N PHE A 11 -11.78 -9.15 -21.86
CA PHE A 11 -11.40 -8.46 -23.10
C PHE A 11 -10.89 -9.47 -24.13
N LYS A 12 -11.39 -9.39 -25.36
CA LYS A 12 -10.97 -10.29 -26.44
C LYS A 12 -9.52 -9.97 -26.84
N PRO A 13 -8.56 -10.90 -26.70
CA PRO A 13 -7.17 -10.64 -27.05
C PRO A 13 -7.02 -10.30 -28.53
N ILE A 14 -6.11 -9.37 -28.83
CA ILE A 14 -5.72 -9.06 -30.21
C ILE A 14 -4.81 -10.18 -30.70
N ASN A 15 -5.20 -10.84 -31.79
CA ASN A 15 -4.41 -11.91 -32.39
C ASN A 15 -3.39 -11.34 -33.38
N LEU A 16 -2.15 -11.12 -32.90
CA LEU A 16 -1.02 -10.71 -33.73
C LEU A 16 -0.09 -11.90 -33.90
N LYS A 17 0.14 -12.34 -35.17
CA LYS A 17 0.91 -13.56 -35.46
C LYS A 17 2.37 -13.52 -34.96
N ASP A 18 2.98 -12.33 -34.96
CA ASP A 18 4.39 -12.13 -34.61
C ASP A 18 4.60 -11.65 -33.18
N ARG A 19 3.59 -11.81 -32.32
CA ARG A 19 3.61 -11.35 -30.95
C ARG A 19 4.50 -12.24 -30.08
N GLN A 20 5.58 -11.69 -29.51
CA GLN A 20 6.56 -12.46 -28.76
C GLN A 20 6.25 -12.53 -27.25
N TRP A 21 5.77 -11.46 -26.61
CA TRP A 21 5.65 -11.41 -25.14
C TRP A 21 4.23 -11.18 -24.57
N PRO A 22 3.27 -10.53 -25.19
CA PRO A 22 1.98 -10.29 -24.56
C PRO A 22 0.93 -11.39 -24.83
N SER A 23 1.35 -12.63 -25.03
CA SER A 23 0.44 -13.79 -25.17
C SER A 23 -0.07 -14.35 -23.86
N LYS A 24 0.50 -13.89 -22.72
CA LYS A 24 0.06 -14.31 -21.38
C LYS A 24 -1.22 -13.56 -21.02
N VAL A 25 -2.22 -14.29 -20.60
CA VAL A 25 -3.48 -13.73 -20.07
C VAL A 25 -3.37 -13.70 -18.54
N ILE A 26 -3.72 -12.55 -17.95
CA ILE A 26 -3.82 -12.41 -16.49
C ILE A 26 -5.08 -13.16 -16.05
N ASN A 27 -4.91 -14.25 -15.32
CA ASN A 27 -6.00 -15.10 -14.83
C ASN A 27 -6.08 -15.13 -13.29
N GLN A 28 -5.22 -14.37 -12.61
CA GLN A 28 -5.22 -14.21 -11.16
C GLN A 28 -5.34 -12.72 -10.84
N ALA A 29 -6.06 -12.40 -9.76
CA ALA A 29 -6.12 -11.03 -9.28
C ALA A 29 -4.73 -10.53 -8.86
N PRO A 30 -4.35 -9.27 -9.18
CA PRO A 30 -3.14 -8.67 -8.66
C PRO A 30 -3.24 -8.48 -7.14
N THR A 31 -2.10 -8.42 -6.47
CA THR A 31 -2.05 -7.98 -5.08
C THR A 31 -2.37 -6.48 -5.03
N TRP A 32 -3.38 -6.12 -4.24
CA TRP A 32 -3.77 -4.74 -4.04
C TRP A 32 -2.91 -4.09 -2.96
N CYS A 33 -2.36 -2.92 -3.27
CA CYS A 33 -1.72 -2.05 -2.29
C CYS A 33 -2.67 -0.91 -1.92
N SER A 34 -2.93 -0.72 -0.61
CA SER A 34 -3.63 0.47 -0.13
C SER A 34 -2.64 1.61 0.00
N VAL A 35 -3.01 2.78 -0.54
CA VAL A 35 -2.26 4.04 -0.42
C VAL A 35 -3.02 5.09 0.43
N ASP A 36 -4.06 4.66 1.13
CA ASP A 36 -4.94 5.55 1.91
C ASP A 36 -4.19 6.29 3.01
N LEU A 37 -3.26 5.63 3.69
CA LEU A 37 -2.48 6.20 4.80
C LEU A 37 -1.35 7.13 4.36
N ARG A 38 -0.95 7.09 3.10
CA ARG A 38 0.05 8.01 2.55
C ARG A 38 -0.60 9.01 1.60
N ASP A 39 -0.97 8.61 0.41
CA ASP A 39 -1.48 9.51 -0.64
C ASP A 39 -2.89 10.03 -0.30
N GLY A 40 -3.75 9.15 0.15
CA GLY A 40 -5.09 9.54 0.63
C GLY A 40 -5.02 10.50 1.82
N ASN A 41 -4.19 10.21 2.82
CA ASN A 41 -3.97 11.09 3.97
C ASN A 41 -3.38 12.45 3.58
N GLN A 42 -2.48 12.47 2.61
CA GLN A 42 -1.86 13.70 2.10
C GLN A 42 -2.87 14.62 1.42
N ALA A 43 -3.94 14.07 0.84
CA ALA A 43 -4.99 14.83 0.17
C ALA A 43 -6.01 15.45 1.16
N LEU A 44 -5.98 15.10 2.43
CA LEU A 44 -6.88 15.66 3.44
C LEU A 44 -6.48 17.09 3.80
N ILE A 45 -7.46 17.97 4.01
CA ILE A 45 -7.25 19.35 4.53
C ILE A 45 -6.59 19.27 5.91
N GLU A 46 -7.05 18.34 6.77
CA GLU A 46 -6.46 18.03 8.05
C GLU A 46 -5.96 16.58 8.01
N PRO A 47 -4.66 16.33 7.83
CA PRO A 47 -4.09 14.99 7.85
C PRO A 47 -4.39 14.24 9.16
N MET A 48 -4.52 12.93 9.07
CA MET A 48 -4.79 12.09 10.23
C MET A 48 -3.62 12.11 11.22
N GLY A 49 -3.93 12.32 12.49
CA GLY A 49 -2.99 12.05 13.58
C GLY A 49 -2.80 10.53 13.83
N SER A 50 -1.85 10.17 14.67
CA SER A 50 -1.44 8.77 14.92
C SER A 50 -2.59 7.85 15.30
N GLU A 51 -3.51 8.28 16.15
CA GLU A 51 -4.67 7.48 16.56
C GLU A 51 -5.60 7.14 15.37
N ARG A 52 -5.90 8.13 14.52
CA ARG A 52 -6.73 7.91 13.33
C ARG A 52 -6.04 7.00 12.32
N LYS A 53 -4.73 7.16 12.14
CA LYS A 53 -3.91 6.30 11.30
C LYS A 53 -3.91 4.86 11.80
N ASP A 54 -3.80 4.64 13.10
CA ASP A 54 -3.82 3.31 13.72
C ASP A 54 -5.16 2.61 13.48
N ARG A 55 -6.26 3.32 13.67
CA ARG A 55 -7.61 2.82 13.36
C ARG A 55 -7.77 2.47 11.89
N MET A 56 -7.28 3.32 10.99
CA MET A 56 -7.34 3.08 9.54
C MET A 56 -6.47 1.90 9.14
N PHE A 57 -5.25 1.77 9.66
CA PHE A 57 -4.38 0.62 9.44
C PHE A 57 -5.05 -0.70 9.84
N THR A 58 -5.65 -0.71 11.04
CA THR A 58 -6.41 -1.87 11.54
C THR A 58 -7.58 -2.22 10.61
N LEU A 59 -8.28 -1.22 10.09
CA LEU A 59 -9.39 -1.42 9.14
C LEU A 59 -8.88 -2.02 7.82
N LEU A 60 -7.79 -1.50 7.26
CA LEU A 60 -7.19 -2.00 6.03
C LEU A 60 -6.74 -3.46 6.15
N CYS A 61 -6.13 -3.83 7.27
CA CYS A 61 -5.80 -5.22 7.57
C CYS A 61 -7.06 -6.11 7.63
N LYS A 62 -8.14 -5.64 8.27
CA LYS A 62 -9.43 -6.36 8.33
C LYS A 62 -10.10 -6.49 6.97
N LEU A 63 -9.94 -5.52 6.08
CA LEU A 63 -10.41 -5.58 4.69
C LEU A 63 -9.62 -6.57 3.83
N GLY A 64 -8.47 -7.04 4.32
CA GLY A 64 -7.67 -8.06 3.66
C GLY A 64 -6.55 -7.52 2.77
N PHE A 65 -6.20 -6.24 2.85
CA PHE A 65 -5.02 -5.72 2.17
C PHE A 65 -3.75 -6.38 2.70
N LYS A 66 -2.87 -6.79 1.77
CA LYS A 66 -1.59 -7.43 2.09
C LYS A 66 -0.40 -6.52 1.85
N GLU A 67 -0.59 -5.45 1.10
CA GLU A 67 0.37 -4.39 0.86
C GLU A 67 -0.27 -3.07 1.31
N ILE A 68 0.37 -2.33 2.20
CA ILE A 68 -0.15 -1.06 2.74
C ILE A 68 0.96 -0.02 2.78
N GLU A 69 0.80 1.07 2.04
CA GLU A 69 1.69 2.23 2.11
C GLU A 69 1.28 3.12 3.29
N VAL A 70 2.10 3.12 4.34
CA VAL A 70 1.73 3.68 5.65
C VAL A 70 2.13 5.14 5.87
N GLY A 71 2.98 5.69 5.02
CA GLY A 71 3.36 7.10 5.15
C GLY A 71 4.66 7.48 4.44
N PHE A 72 5.15 8.68 4.75
CA PHE A 72 6.39 9.25 4.25
C PHE A 72 7.30 9.67 5.43
N PRO A 73 7.90 8.71 6.14
CA PRO A 73 8.63 8.95 7.40
C PRO A 73 9.84 9.88 7.24
N SER A 74 10.43 9.96 6.05
CA SER A 74 11.54 10.88 5.82
C SER A 74 11.10 12.35 5.72
N ALA A 75 9.84 12.63 5.36
CA ALA A 75 9.31 13.97 5.21
C ALA A 75 8.52 14.47 6.43
N SER A 76 7.98 13.57 7.26
CA SER A 76 7.08 13.89 8.37
C SER A 76 7.48 13.16 9.63
N GLN A 77 7.61 13.89 10.74
CA GLN A 77 7.86 13.27 12.06
C GLN A 77 6.66 12.43 12.50
N THR A 78 5.44 12.89 12.24
CA THR A 78 4.21 12.12 12.55
C THR A 78 4.20 10.77 11.84
N ASP A 79 4.62 10.73 10.57
CA ASP A 79 4.71 9.48 9.82
C ASP A 79 5.83 8.58 10.34
N PHE A 80 6.98 9.18 10.71
CA PHE A 80 8.08 8.44 11.32
C PHE A 80 7.62 7.76 12.62
N ASP A 81 7.01 8.52 13.52
CA ASP A 81 6.53 8.02 14.82
C ASP A 81 5.45 6.94 14.64
N PHE A 82 4.58 7.13 13.65
CA PHE A 82 3.55 6.14 13.32
C PHE A 82 4.16 4.80 12.84
N VAL A 83 5.11 4.85 11.90
CA VAL A 83 5.82 3.64 11.45
C VAL A 83 6.52 2.95 12.61
N ARG A 84 7.20 3.71 13.47
CA ARG A 84 7.83 3.16 14.68
C ARG A 84 6.82 2.48 15.59
N SER A 85 5.67 3.10 15.84
CA SER A 85 4.63 2.52 16.69
C SER A 85 4.07 1.20 16.12
N LEU A 86 3.90 1.09 14.80
CA LEU A 86 3.47 -0.15 14.15
C LEU A 86 4.46 -1.31 14.40
N ILE A 87 5.77 -1.01 14.38
CA ILE A 87 6.83 -1.99 14.56
C ILE A 87 7.00 -2.35 16.04
N GLU A 88 7.16 -1.36 16.91
CA GLU A 88 7.42 -1.54 18.35
C GLU A 88 6.26 -2.23 19.07
N ASP A 89 5.04 -1.83 18.73
CA ASP A 89 3.83 -2.42 19.31
C ASP A 89 3.41 -3.74 18.63
N LYS A 90 4.20 -4.22 17.65
CA LYS A 90 3.94 -5.46 16.90
C LYS A 90 2.54 -5.51 16.27
N LYS A 91 2.08 -4.38 15.74
CA LYS A 91 0.74 -4.23 15.15
C LYS A 91 0.62 -4.79 13.73
N ILE A 92 1.75 -5.08 13.08
CA ILE A 92 1.80 -5.55 11.70
C ILE A 92 1.53 -7.06 11.67
N PRO A 93 0.42 -7.52 11.05
CA PRO A 93 0.18 -8.95 10.87
C PRO A 93 1.29 -9.60 10.04
N SER A 94 1.60 -10.87 10.31
CA SER A 94 2.69 -11.60 9.64
C SER A 94 2.51 -11.79 8.13
N ASP A 95 1.29 -11.59 7.63
CA ASP A 95 0.91 -11.71 6.22
C ASP A 95 0.66 -10.35 5.55
N VAL A 96 1.06 -9.25 6.20
CA VAL A 96 0.95 -7.87 5.69
C VAL A 96 2.34 -7.26 5.56
N ASN A 97 2.64 -6.70 4.39
CA ASN A 97 3.83 -5.91 4.13
C ASN A 97 3.48 -4.43 4.19
N ILE A 98 4.24 -3.67 4.99
CA ILE A 98 4.14 -2.22 4.97
C ILE A 98 5.15 -1.62 3.99
N GLN A 99 4.75 -0.53 3.35
CA GLN A 99 5.57 0.23 2.42
C GLN A 99 5.62 1.69 2.86
N VAL A 100 6.72 2.36 2.55
CA VAL A 100 6.91 3.79 2.82
C VAL A 100 7.51 4.48 1.60
N LEU A 101 7.15 5.74 1.40
CA LEU A 101 7.76 6.57 0.36
C LEU A 101 9.11 7.14 0.84
N THR A 102 10.07 7.22 -0.06
CA THR A 102 11.30 8.00 0.14
C THR A 102 11.78 8.61 -1.17
N GLN A 103 12.45 9.75 -1.07
CA GLN A 103 13.23 10.29 -2.18
C GLN A 103 14.62 9.63 -2.21
N SER A 104 15.21 9.52 -3.40
CA SER A 104 16.57 8.96 -3.60
C SER A 104 17.66 9.96 -3.18
N ARG A 105 17.71 10.25 -1.88
CA ARG A 105 18.73 11.10 -1.24
C ARG A 105 19.28 10.36 -0.04
N ASN A 106 20.61 10.38 0.15
CA ASN A 106 21.28 9.61 1.19
C ASN A 106 20.71 9.87 2.59
N GLU A 107 20.55 11.13 2.98
CA GLU A 107 20.00 11.51 4.28
C GLU A 107 18.58 11.00 4.54
N LEU A 108 17.75 10.90 3.48
CA LEU A 108 16.38 10.40 3.59
C LEU A 108 16.33 8.88 3.63
N ILE A 109 17.21 8.21 2.88
CA ILE A 109 17.36 6.75 2.91
C ILE A 109 17.86 6.30 4.29
N GLU A 110 18.85 7.00 4.87
CA GLU A 110 19.32 6.73 6.24
C GLU A 110 18.22 6.92 7.28
N LYS A 111 17.39 7.96 7.14
CA LYS A 111 16.26 8.20 8.04
C LYS A 111 15.24 7.07 8.00
N ILE A 112 14.97 6.51 6.81
CA ILE A 112 14.10 5.34 6.66
C ILE A 112 14.72 4.11 7.30
N GLY A 113 16.01 3.87 7.12
CA GLY A 113 16.71 2.79 7.81
C GLY A 113 16.47 2.82 9.32
N ARG A 114 16.49 4.00 9.94
CA ARG A 114 16.19 4.19 11.37
C ARG A 114 14.70 3.97 11.72
N ALA A 115 13.80 4.14 10.78
CA ALA A 115 12.38 3.87 11.00
C ALA A 115 12.08 2.37 11.03
N HIS A 116 12.92 1.54 10.41
CA HIS A 116 12.73 0.10 10.27
C HIS A 116 13.52 -0.76 11.29
N VAL A 117 14.49 -0.20 11.99
CA VAL A 117 15.36 -0.93 12.95
C VAL A 117 14.84 -0.82 14.37
#